data_fc9a1b65a2864e4751f2158aa30431d5
#
_entry.id   fc9a1b65a2864e4751f2158aa30431d5
#
_cell.length_a   1.000
_cell.length_b   1.000
_cell.length_c   1.000
_cell.angle_alpha   90.00
_cell.angle_beta   90.00
_cell.angle_gamma   90.00
#
_symmetry.space_group_name_H-M   'P 1'
#
loop_
_entity.id
_entity.type
_entity.pdbx_description
1 polymer ?
#
loop_
_entity_poly.entity_id
_entity_poly.type
_entity_poly.pdbx_seq_one_letter_code
_entity_poly.pdbx_strand_id
1 'polypeptide(L)'
;DRSVENAYSSHFFEHVDDKTSVNLFNEIYRVLKPGGCFRIVVPDFKLLHEECLKSGIKIFKEAGFTGRDEWKENGIEYNAANCLFHYIANYDKGEEGAPGFYRGPPKISKDEAAKIINLNTDDLCNYLYERIPAGKDIKTQHINFWYTEKFSTMFKKYSGFKKSSHMNSSIPEIACGHFDNWKDRSKVSLYVEGVK
;
A
#
# COMPACT_ATOMS: atom_id res chain seq x y z
N ASP A 1 -7.19 -26.21 10.58
CA ASP A 1 -6.19 -25.60 11.46
C ASP A 1 -4.83 -26.24 11.21
N ARG A 2 -3.79 -25.43 11.07
CA ARG A 2 -2.40 -25.90 10.84
C ARG A 2 -2.27 -26.80 9.60
N SER A 3 -2.93 -26.43 8.53
CA SER A 3 -2.96 -27.20 7.26
C SER A 3 -2.20 -26.52 6.13
N VAL A 4 -1.93 -25.21 6.26
CA VAL A 4 -1.30 -24.38 5.24
C VAL A 4 0.19 -24.22 5.55
N GLU A 5 1.05 -24.42 4.57
CA GLU A 5 2.51 -24.23 4.71
C GLU A 5 2.89 -22.78 4.54
N ASN A 6 2.36 -22.12 3.51
CA ASN A 6 2.65 -20.71 3.22
C ASN A 6 1.37 -19.99 2.83
N ALA A 7 1.27 -18.73 3.20
CA ALA A 7 0.21 -17.81 2.76
C ALA A 7 0.85 -16.60 2.07
N TYR A 8 0.18 -16.07 1.07
CA TYR A 8 0.64 -14.93 0.29
C TYR A 8 -0.48 -13.93 0.06
N SER A 9 -0.17 -12.67 0.17
CA SER A 9 -1.07 -11.56 -0.16
C SER A 9 -0.30 -10.47 -0.89
N SER A 10 -0.85 -9.99 -1.99
CA SER A 10 -0.27 -8.90 -2.77
C SER A 10 -1.33 -7.87 -3.10
N HIS A 11 -1.05 -6.62 -2.75
CA HIS A 11 -1.91 -5.48 -3.04
C HIS A 11 -3.37 -5.69 -2.61
N PHE A 12 -3.53 -6.11 -1.35
CA PHE A 12 -4.84 -6.37 -0.73
C PHE A 12 -5.00 -5.62 0.60
N PHE A 13 -3.98 -5.62 1.46
CA PHE A 13 -4.09 -5.05 2.81
C PHE A 13 -4.26 -3.53 2.82
N GLU A 14 -3.89 -2.85 1.75
CA GLU A 14 -4.17 -1.43 1.55
C GLU A 14 -5.66 -1.11 1.34
N HIS A 15 -6.46 -2.12 1.05
CA HIS A 15 -7.91 -1.98 0.81
C HIS A 15 -8.77 -2.36 2.02
N VAL A 16 -8.17 -2.75 3.14
CA VAL A 16 -8.89 -3.13 4.36
C VAL A 16 -8.39 -2.34 5.55
N ASP A 17 -9.27 -2.07 6.49
CA ASP A 17 -8.94 -1.34 7.72
C ASP A 17 -8.05 -2.16 8.68
N ASP A 18 -7.53 -1.50 9.70
CA ASP A 18 -6.64 -2.13 10.68
C ASP A 18 -7.32 -3.26 11.45
N LYS A 19 -8.61 -3.11 11.77
CA LYS A 19 -9.37 -4.14 12.49
C LYS A 19 -9.52 -5.40 11.64
N THR A 20 -9.86 -5.24 10.37
CA THR A 20 -9.95 -6.34 9.41
C THR A 20 -8.58 -6.97 9.19
N SER A 21 -7.53 -6.17 9.07
CA SER A 21 -6.15 -6.65 8.93
C SER A 21 -5.73 -7.52 10.11
N VAL A 22 -6.02 -7.10 11.33
CA VAL A 22 -5.73 -7.87 12.56
C VAL A 22 -6.47 -9.21 12.56
N ASN A 23 -7.75 -9.21 12.20
CA ASN A 23 -8.53 -10.44 12.11
C ASN A 23 -7.94 -11.41 11.09
N LEU A 24 -7.55 -10.91 9.92
CA LEU A 24 -6.90 -11.71 8.88
C LEU A 24 -5.54 -12.25 9.33
N PHE A 25 -4.71 -11.46 10.02
CA PHE A 25 -3.45 -11.95 10.56
C PHE A 25 -3.66 -13.11 11.54
N ASN A 26 -4.65 -13.01 12.42
CA ASN A 26 -4.97 -14.06 13.36
C ASN A 26 -5.47 -15.34 12.66
N GLU A 27 -6.33 -15.21 11.65
CA GLU A 27 -6.84 -16.35 10.89
C GLU A 27 -5.73 -17.02 10.06
N ILE A 28 -4.87 -16.23 9.42
CA ILE A 28 -3.72 -16.76 8.68
C ILE A 28 -2.78 -17.48 9.64
N TYR A 29 -2.48 -16.88 10.79
CA TYR A 29 -1.68 -17.54 11.83
C TYR A 29 -2.31 -18.86 12.29
N ARG A 30 -3.64 -18.90 12.48
CA ARG A 30 -4.38 -20.09 12.90
C ARG A 30 -4.20 -21.23 11.92
N VAL A 31 -4.33 -20.97 10.62
CA VAL A 31 -4.30 -22.01 9.58
C VAL A 31 -2.89 -22.44 9.17
N LEU A 32 -1.88 -21.60 9.37
CA LEU A 32 -0.49 -21.96 9.07
C LEU A 32 0.00 -23.12 9.95
N LYS A 33 0.82 -23.99 9.39
CA LYS A 33 1.63 -24.98 10.13
C LYS A 33 2.69 -24.27 11.00
N PRO A 34 3.18 -24.90 12.07
CA PRO A 34 4.39 -24.43 12.76
C PRO A 34 5.55 -24.28 11.77
N GLY A 35 6.24 -23.14 11.79
CA GLY A 35 7.28 -22.81 10.82
C GLY A 35 6.76 -22.28 9.46
N GLY A 36 5.45 -22.26 9.26
CA GLY A 36 4.84 -21.72 8.05
C GLY A 36 5.02 -20.22 7.95
N CYS A 37 5.12 -19.72 6.71
CA CYS A 37 5.37 -18.31 6.40
C CYS A 37 4.14 -17.61 5.83
N PHE A 38 3.93 -16.37 6.24
CA PHE A 38 3.00 -15.45 5.60
C PHE A 38 3.76 -14.27 4.99
N ARG A 39 3.67 -14.12 3.67
CA ARG A 39 4.24 -12.99 2.92
C ARG A 39 3.15 -12.02 2.52
N ILE A 40 3.42 -10.73 2.75
CA ILE A 40 2.56 -9.61 2.37
C ILE A 40 3.34 -8.68 1.47
N VAL A 41 2.71 -8.23 0.39
CA VAL A 41 3.21 -7.18 -0.49
C VAL A 41 2.16 -6.08 -0.56
N VAL A 42 2.56 -4.86 -0.25
CA VAL A 42 1.70 -3.66 -0.26
C VAL A 42 2.49 -2.45 -0.76
N PRO A 43 1.85 -1.34 -1.17
CA PRO A 43 2.57 -0.08 -1.38
C PRO A 43 3.33 0.35 -0.13
N ASP A 44 4.61 0.70 -0.29
CA ASP A 44 5.42 1.26 0.80
C ASP A 44 5.17 2.76 0.92
N PHE A 45 4.25 3.12 1.81
CA PHE A 45 3.84 4.50 2.01
C PHE A 45 5.01 5.41 2.40
N LYS A 46 5.82 4.99 3.37
CA LYS A 46 6.92 5.79 3.89
C LYS A 46 8.02 6.00 2.85
N LEU A 47 8.41 4.92 2.17
CA LEU A 47 9.39 5.00 1.09
C LEU A 47 8.92 5.93 -0.02
N LEU A 48 7.68 5.80 -0.46
CA LEU A 48 7.11 6.64 -1.51
C LEU A 48 7.05 8.11 -1.12
N HIS A 49 6.65 8.40 0.11
CA HIS A 49 6.61 9.76 0.63
C HIS A 49 8.02 10.38 0.71
N GLU A 50 8.96 9.68 1.33
CA GLU A 50 10.35 10.13 1.47
C GLU A 50 11.03 10.34 0.11
N GLU A 51 10.82 9.43 -0.83
CA GLU A 51 11.37 9.57 -2.18
C GLU A 51 10.73 10.70 -2.97
N CYS A 52 9.44 10.98 -2.78
CA CYS A 52 8.81 12.17 -3.34
C CYS A 52 9.47 13.46 -2.85
N LEU A 53 9.80 13.54 -1.58
CA LEU A 53 10.49 14.71 -1.01
C LEU A 53 11.93 14.86 -1.56
N LYS A 54 12.64 13.77 -1.78
CA LYS A 54 14.04 13.77 -2.26
C LYS A 54 14.15 14.00 -3.77
N SER A 55 13.33 13.32 -4.55
CA SER A 55 13.53 13.17 -5.99
C SER A 55 12.30 13.52 -6.84
N GLY A 56 11.25 14.02 -6.20
CA GLY A 56 10.02 14.39 -6.88
C GLY A 56 9.34 13.16 -7.52
N ILE A 57 9.03 13.26 -8.81
CA ILE A 57 8.33 12.20 -9.55
C ILE A 57 9.24 11.06 -10.02
N LYS A 58 10.53 11.08 -9.73
CA LYS A 58 11.50 10.12 -10.28
C LYS A 58 11.13 8.67 -9.95
N ILE A 59 10.79 8.39 -8.68
CA ILE A 59 10.41 7.04 -8.25
C ILE A 59 9.20 6.49 -9.02
N PHE A 60 8.22 7.34 -9.31
CA PHE A 60 7.04 6.93 -10.07
C PHE A 60 7.37 6.65 -11.54
N LYS A 61 8.22 7.47 -12.16
CA LYS A 61 8.71 7.22 -13.53
C LYS A 61 9.47 5.91 -13.64
N GLU A 62 10.35 5.64 -12.68
CA GLU A 62 11.14 4.40 -12.63
C GLU A 62 10.29 3.16 -12.35
N ALA A 63 9.15 3.32 -11.69
CA ALA A 63 8.16 2.27 -11.45
C ALA A 63 7.13 2.13 -12.60
N GLY A 64 7.33 2.83 -13.72
CA GLY A 64 6.46 2.74 -14.88
C GLY A 64 5.17 3.57 -14.78
N PHE A 65 5.03 4.40 -13.75
CA PHE A 65 3.90 5.32 -13.63
C PHE A 65 4.20 6.59 -14.43
N THR A 66 3.91 6.57 -15.70
CA THR A 66 3.93 7.76 -16.56
C THR A 66 2.61 8.49 -16.45
N GLY A 67 2.66 9.83 -16.48
CA GLY A 67 1.45 10.64 -16.43
C GLY A 67 0.44 10.19 -17.49
N ARG A 68 -0.77 9.95 -17.06
CA ARG A 68 -1.85 9.52 -17.97
C ARG A 68 -2.36 10.72 -18.74
N ASP A 69 -2.74 10.53 -19.99
CA ASP A 69 -3.35 11.59 -20.81
C ASP A 69 -4.60 12.12 -20.14
N GLU A 70 -5.38 11.27 -19.45
CA GLU A 70 -6.54 11.62 -18.63
C GLU A 70 -6.25 12.68 -17.56
N TRP A 71 -5.02 12.73 -17.03
CA TRP A 71 -4.64 13.77 -16.06
C TRP A 71 -4.58 15.13 -16.72
N LYS A 72 -4.02 15.21 -17.94
CA LYS A 72 -3.95 16.44 -18.72
C LYS A 72 -5.35 16.94 -19.12
N GLU A 73 -6.21 16.02 -19.55
CA GLU A 73 -7.59 16.32 -19.92
C GLU A 73 -8.40 16.89 -18.74
N ASN A 74 -8.10 16.43 -17.51
CA ASN A 74 -8.73 16.91 -16.28
C ASN A 74 -7.95 18.04 -15.57
N GLY A 75 -6.94 18.62 -16.22
CA GLY A 75 -6.15 19.73 -15.65
C GLY A 75 -5.27 19.35 -14.46
N ILE A 76 -4.96 18.07 -14.29
CA ILE A 76 -4.13 17.58 -13.18
C ILE A 76 -2.66 17.66 -13.57
N GLU A 77 -1.89 18.38 -12.78
CA GLU A 77 -0.46 18.47 -12.99
C GLU A 77 0.24 17.17 -12.56
N TYR A 78 1.12 16.68 -13.44
CA TYR A 78 1.97 15.52 -13.14
C TYR A 78 3.15 15.95 -12.26
N ASN A 79 2.93 16.00 -10.94
CA ASN A 79 3.91 16.34 -9.92
C ASN A 79 3.95 15.26 -8.81
N ALA A 80 4.94 15.36 -7.92
CA ALA A 80 5.18 14.38 -6.87
C ALA A 80 3.97 14.20 -5.94
N ALA A 81 3.34 15.29 -5.52
CA ALA A 81 2.19 15.25 -4.62
C ALA A 81 1.01 14.53 -5.28
N ASN A 82 0.66 14.92 -6.51
CA ASN A 82 -0.43 14.29 -7.24
C ASN A 82 -0.15 12.81 -7.53
N CYS A 83 1.09 12.44 -7.87
CA CYS A 83 1.48 11.05 -8.05
C CYS A 83 1.34 10.25 -6.76
N LEU A 84 1.85 10.78 -5.64
CA LEU A 84 1.78 10.14 -4.34
C LEU A 84 0.33 9.92 -3.91
N PHE A 85 -0.47 10.98 -3.92
CA PHE A 85 -1.86 10.90 -3.46
C PHE A 85 -2.73 10.05 -4.37
N HIS A 86 -2.52 10.11 -5.68
CA HIS A 86 -3.22 9.23 -6.60
C HIS A 86 -2.88 7.75 -6.39
N TYR A 87 -1.62 7.44 -6.12
CA TYR A 87 -1.18 6.06 -5.93
C TYR A 87 -1.58 5.49 -4.57
N ILE A 88 -1.53 6.31 -3.52
CA ILE A 88 -1.66 5.85 -2.13
C ILE A 88 -3.05 6.15 -1.56
N ALA A 89 -3.61 7.34 -1.85
CA ALA A 89 -4.82 7.84 -1.19
C ALA A 89 -5.96 8.03 -2.18
N ASN A 90 -6.33 7.00 -2.80
CA ASN A 90 -7.24 6.96 -3.92
C ASN A 90 -8.71 6.99 -3.46
N TYR A 91 -9.19 8.14 -3.02
CA TYR A 91 -10.52 8.31 -2.41
C TYR A 91 -11.61 8.78 -3.36
N ASP A 92 -11.30 9.06 -4.61
CA ASP A 92 -12.31 9.57 -5.50
C ASP A 92 -13.22 8.47 -6.02
N LYS A 93 -14.51 8.73 -5.86
CA LYS A 93 -15.54 8.01 -6.58
C LYS A 93 -15.28 8.22 -8.07
N GLY A 94 -14.80 7.18 -8.76
CA GLY A 94 -14.98 7.12 -10.19
C GLY A 94 -16.47 7.28 -10.46
N GLU A 95 -16.84 7.96 -11.53
CA GLU A 95 -18.23 8.02 -11.98
C GLU A 95 -18.78 6.59 -12.04
N GLU A 96 -20.01 6.39 -11.58
CA GLU A 96 -20.71 5.11 -11.68
C GLU A 96 -20.63 4.61 -13.11
N GLY A 97 -19.92 3.50 -13.32
CA GLY A 97 -19.81 2.84 -14.63
C GLY A 97 -18.42 2.82 -15.25
N ALA A 98 -17.40 3.43 -14.64
CA ALA A 98 -16.04 3.32 -15.16
C ALA A 98 -15.46 1.90 -14.88
N PRO A 99 -14.97 1.17 -15.89
CA PRO A 99 -14.41 -0.15 -15.66
C PRO A 99 -13.15 -0.10 -14.80
N GLY A 100 -13.24 -0.66 -13.67
CA GLY A 100 -12.28 -1.34 -12.78
C GLY A 100 -10.94 -0.73 -12.44
N PHE A 101 -10.48 0.42 -12.90
CA PHE A 101 -9.20 1.03 -12.52
C PHE A 101 -9.16 2.56 -12.69
N TYR A 102 -10.27 3.18 -12.98
CA TYR A 102 -10.31 4.64 -13.05
C TYR A 102 -10.25 5.21 -11.63
N ARG A 103 -9.11 5.75 -11.35
CA ARG A 103 -8.86 6.49 -10.13
C ARG A 103 -9.02 7.95 -10.52
N GLY A 104 -10.11 8.56 -10.12
CA GLY A 104 -10.37 9.97 -10.35
C GLY A 104 -9.24 10.88 -9.82
N PRO A 105 -9.23 12.14 -10.20
CA PRO A 105 -8.25 13.09 -9.70
C PRO A 105 -8.33 13.16 -8.17
N PRO A 106 -7.19 13.30 -7.48
CA PRO A 106 -7.20 13.46 -6.03
C PRO A 106 -8.03 14.70 -5.67
N LYS A 107 -8.95 14.54 -4.71
CA LYS A 107 -9.79 15.67 -4.19
C LYS A 107 -9.00 16.70 -3.38
N ILE A 108 -7.70 16.63 -3.44
CA ILE A 108 -6.78 17.51 -2.76
C ILE A 108 -6.36 18.57 -3.76
N SER A 109 -6.62 19.84 -3.44
CA SER A 109 -6.20 20.96 -4.29
C SER A 109 -4.67 20.99 -4.42
N LYS A 110 -4.17 21.59 -5.50
CA LYS A 110 -2.73 21.75 -5.73
C LYS A 110 -2.03 22.43 -4.56
N ASP A 111 -2.62 23.48 -4.01
CA ASP A 111 -2.04 24.24 -2.89
C ASP A 111 -2.05 23.42 -1.59
N GLU A 112 -3.08 22.65 -1.37
CA GLU A 112 -3.19 21.74 -0.23
C GLU A 112 -2.16 20.60 -0.37
N ALA A 113 -2.09 19.95 -1.52
CA ALA A 113 -1.13 18.89 -1.79
C ALA A 113 0.33 19.36 -1.57
N ALA A 114 0.67 20.57 -2.03
CA ALA A 114 1.99 21.14 -1.82
C ALA A 114 2.32 21.42 -0.34
N LYS A 115 1.31 21.67 0.49
CA LYS A 115 1.49 21.86 1.94
C LYS A 115 1.64 20.52 2.66
N ILE A 116 0.73 19.59 2.41
CA ILE A 116 0.66 18.34 3.17
C ILE A 116 1.78 17.36 2.82
N ILE A 117 2.35 17.41 1.62
CA ILE A 117 3.48 16.54 1.25
C ILE A 117 4.71 16.79 2.14
N ASN A 118 4.83 17.96 2.74
CA ASN A 118 5.93 18.33 3.64
C ASN A 118 5.68 17.93 5.11
N LEU A 119 4.54 17.33 5.43
CA LEU A 119 4.31 16.74 6.75
C LEU A 119 5.27 15.56 6.96
N ASN A 120 5.54 15.20 8.21
CA ASN A 120 6.17 13.91 8.46
C ASN A 120 5.22 12.77 8.10
N THR A 121 5.74 11.56 7.98
CA THR A 121 4.96 10.40 7.49
C THR A 121 3.75 10.11 8.35
N ASP A 122 3.87 10.19 9.69
CA ASP A 122 2.77 9.87 10.60
C ASP A 122 1.66 10.93 10.53
N ASP A 123 2.02 12.21 10.48
CA ASP A 123 1.06 13.30 10.32
C ASP A 123 0.36 13.25 8.96
N LEU A 124 1.09 12.89 7.91
CA LEU A 124 0.50 12.68 6.59
C LEU A 124 -0.47 11.49 6.57
N CYS A 125 -0.12 10.38 7.23
CA CYS A 125 -1.04 9.25 7.41
C CYS A 125 -2.32 9.68 8.12
N ASN A 126 -2.20 10.39 9.25
CA ASN A 126 -3.36 10.86 10.01
C ASN A 126 -4.24 11.78 9.17
N TYR A 127 -3.64 12.73 8.46
CA TYR A 127 -4.34 13.62 7.54
C TYR A 127 -5.14 12.85 6.49
N LEU A 128 -4.56 11.80 5.92
CA LEU A 128 -5.21 10.97 4.92
C LEU A 128 -6.31 10.08 5.52
N TYR A 129 -6.09 9.51 6.71
CA TYR A 129 -7.12 8.71 7.40
C TYR A 129 -8.38 9.50 7.73
N GLU A 130 -8.27 10.77 8.10
CA GLU A 130 -9.41 11.65 8.36
C GLU A 130 -10.27 11.91 7.11
N ARG A 131 -9.71 11.68 5.93
CA ARG A 131 -10.37 11.91 4.64
C ARG A 131 -10.90 10.65 3.97
N ILE A 132 -10.73 9.50 4.60
CA ILE A 132 -11.31 8.26 4.08
C ILE A 132 -12.83 8.40 4.07
N PRO A 133 -13.50 8.30 2.91
CA PRO A 133 -14.95 8.45 2.86
C PRO A 133 -15.63 7.32 3.63
N ALA A 134 -16.62 7.67 4.44
CA ALA A 134 -17.51 6.69 5.05
C ALA A 134 -18.47 6.16 3.99
N GLY A 135 -18.51 4.84 3.76
CA GLY A 135 -19.49 4.24 2.87
C GLY A 135 -19.08 2.94 2.20
N LYS A 136 -19.99 2.40 1.40
CA LYS A 136 -19.86 1.06 0.79
C LYS A 136 -18.88 1.00 -0.40
N ASP A 137 -18.50 2.12 -0.98
CA ASP A 137 -17.70 2.23 -2.21
C ASP A 137 -16.19 2.20 -1.99
N ILE A 138 -15.77 1.87 -0.76
CA ILE A 138 -14.36 1.85 -0.32
C ILE A 138 -13.58 0.67 -0.92
N LYS A 139 -14.26 -0.33 -1.45
CA LYS A 139 -13.67 -1.64 -1.82
C LYS A 139 -12.54 -1.59 -2.86
N THR A 140 -12.48 -0.54 -3.67
CA THR A 140 -11.46 -0.38 -4.71
C THR A 140 -10.40 0.66 -4.36
N GLN A 141 -10.50 1.28 -3.19
CA GLN A 141 -9.64 2.38 -2.78
C GLN A 141 -8.60 1.92 -1.76
N HIS A 142 -7.44 2.57 -1.77
CA HIS A 142 -6.45 2.39 -0.72
C HIS A 142 -6.91 3.18 0.51
N ILE A 143 -7.32 2.48 1.53
CA ILE A 143 -7.81 3.04 2.80
C ILE A 143 -6.84 2.79 3.95
N ASN A 144 -5.72 2.13 3.67
CA ASN A 144 -4.73 1.78 4.68
C ASN A 144 -3.33 2.04 4.15
N PHE A 145 -2.52 2.74 4.95
CA PHE A 145 -1.18 3.16 4.58
C PHE A 145 -0.18 2.32 5.34
N TRP A 146 0.50 1.43 4.61
CA TRP A 146 1.42 0.47 5.18
C TRP A 146 2.86 0.95 5.06
N TYR A 147 3.59 0.79 6.14
CA TYR A 147 5.03 0.97 6.23
C TYR A 147 5.59 0.03 7.29
N THR A 148 6.88 -0.14 7.27
CA THR A 148 7.66 -1.09 8.07
C THR A 148 7.29 -1.12 9.56
N GLU A 149 7.29 0.03 10.19
CA GLU A 149 7.07 0.15 11.63
C GLU A 149 5.63 -0.20 12.02
N LYS A 150 4.66 0.15 11.18
CA LYS A 150 3.25 -0.21 11.37
C LYS A 150 3.07 -1.72 11.33
N PHE A 151 3.62 -2.42 10.31
CA PHE A 151 3.56 -3.88 10.25
C PHE A 151 4.23 -4.52 11.47
N SER A 152 5.43 -4.07 11.82
CA SER A 152 6.18 -4.62 12.96
C SER A 152 5.38 -4.48 14.27
N THR A 153 4.73 -3.34 14.46
CA THR A 153 3.89 -3.08 15.62
C THR A 153 2.67 -3.99 15.64
N MET A 154 1.97 -4.10 14.50
CA MET A 154 0.77 -4.91 14.40
C MET A 154 1.06 -6.41 14.55
N PHE A 155 2.12 -6.92 13.95
CA PHE A 155 2.52 -8.31 14.11
C PHE A 155 2.88 -8.64 15.55
N LYS A 156 3.66 -7.79 16.21
CA LYS A 156 4.04 -7.99 17.62
C LYS A 156 2.86 -7.93 18.58
N LYS A 157 1.93 -7.00 18.34
CA LYS A 157 0.83 -6.74 19.27
C LYS A 157 -0.37 -7.65 19.08
N TYR A 158 -0.69 -8.00 17.85
CA TYR A 158 -1.98 -8.58 17.48
C TYR A 158 -1.90 -9.96 16.83
N SER A 159 -0.71 -10.43 16.47
CA SER A 159 -0.54 -11.75 15.87
C SER A 159 0.51 -12.54 16.61
N GLY A 160 0.46 -13.85 16.51
CA GLY A 160 1.47 -14.74 17.09
C GLY A 160 2.75 -14.87 16.25
N PHE A 161 2.92 -14.12 15.17
CA PHE A 161 4.09 -14.17 14.30
C PHE A 161 5.35 -13.76 15.04
N LYS A 162 6.37 -14.63 15.03
CA LYS A 162 7.59 -14.47 15.81
C LYS A 162 8.67 -13.62 15.12
N LYS A 163 8.62 -13.52 13.79
CA LYS A 163 9.65 -12.83 13.01
C LYS A 163 8.99 -12.06 11.89
N SER A 164 9.30 -10.78 11.80
CA SER A 164 9.06 -9.99 10.60
C SER A 164 10.41 -9.63 10.00
N SER A 165 10.67 -9.97 8.76
CA SER A 165 11.82 -9.50 8.02
C SER A 165 11.35 -8.53 6.95
N HIS A 166 12.06 -7.42 6.84
CA HIS A 166 11.90 -6.52 5.70
C HIS A 166 12.76 -7.04 4.58
N MET A 167 12.16 -7.11 3.44
CA MET A 167 12.89 -7.51 2.26
C MET A 167 12.76 -6.40 1.24
N ASN A 168 13.84 -5.65 1.08
CA ASN A 168 14.02 -4.86 -0.13
C ASN A 168 13.98 -5.81 -1.32
N SER A 169 13.03 -5.66 -2.21
CA SER A 169 12.94 -6.10 -3.62
C SER A 169 13.73 -7.34 -4.09
N SER A 170 14.64 -7.89 -3.33
CA SER A 170 15.26 -9.16 -3.61
C SER A 170 14.31 -10.26 -3.12
N ILE A 171 13.62 -10.88 -4.04
CA ILE A 171 12.81 -12.05 -3.84
C ILE A 171 13.72 -13.11 -3.21
N PRO A 172 13.57 -13.49 -1.94
CA PRO A 172 14.25 -14.68 -1.48
C PRO A 172 13.64 -15.87 -2.19
N GLU A 173 14.43 -16.86 -2.45
CA GLU A 173 14.05 -18.14 -3.02
C GLU A 173 13.06 -18.95 -2.16
N ILE A 174 12.45 -18.33 -1.15
CA ILE A 174 11.47 -18.94 -0.28
C ILE A 174 10.15 -19.04 -1.04
N ALA A 175 9.63 -20.20 -1.08
CA ALA A 175 8.34 -20.78 -1.49
C ALA A 175 7.27 -19.91 -2.21
N CYS A 176 7.30 -18.60 -2.14
CA CYS A 176 6.38 -17.67 -2.80
C CYS A 176 6.96 -16.99 -4.05
N GLY A 177 8.17 -17.32 -4.46
CA GLY A 177 8.88 -16.67 -5.57
C GLY A 177 8.20 -16.75 -6.94
N HIS A 178 7.24 -17.64 -7.10
CA HIS A 178 6.48 -17.77 -8.35
C HIS A 178 5.38 -16.72 -8.52
N PHE A 179 5.01 -16.00 -7.46
CA PHE A 179 3.92 -15.03 -7.49
C PHE A 179 4.37 -13.58 -7.67
N ASP A 180 5.65 -13.29 -7.43
CA ASP A 180 6.20 -11.93 -7.50
C ASP A 180 6.74 -11.58 -8.91
N ASN A 181 6.08 -12.02 -9.98
CA ASN A 181 6.45 -11.69 -11.35
C ASN A 181 6.24 -10.20 -11.73
N TRP A 182 5.85 -9.39 -10.78
CA TRP A 182 5.58 -7.96 -10.97
C TRP A 182 6.86 -7.14 -10.71
N LYS A 183 7.88 -7.39 -11.52
CA LYS A 183 9.21 -6.74 -11.42
C LYS A 183 9.13 -5.21 -11.34
N ASP A 184 8.12 -4.62 -11.95
CA ASP A 184 8.00 -3.17 -12.07
C ASP A 184 7.52 -2.50 -10.77
N ARG A 185 6.90 -3.24 -9.85
CA ARG A 185 6.41 -2.70 -8.57
C ARG A 185 7.36 -2.93 -7.39
N SER A 186 8.44 -3.66 -7.57
CA SER A 186 9.40 -3.93 -6.50
C SER A 186 10.01 -2.67 -5.89
N LYS A 187 10.12 -1.60 -6.66
CA LYS A 187 10.66 -0.30 -6.23
C LYS A 187 9.71 0.53 -5.36
N VAL A 188 8.42 0.21 -5.38
CA VAL A 188 7.36 0.99 -4.72
C VAL A 188 6.56 0.17 -3.71
N SER A 189 6.93 -1.08 -3.51
CA SER A 189 6.24 -2.01 -2.63
C SER A 189 7.08 -2.41 -1.43
N LEU A 190 6.41 -2.55 -0.30
CA LEU A 190 6.91 -3.11 0.94
C LEU A 190 6.65 -4.62 0.93
N TYR A 191 7.67 -5.39 1.25
CA TYR A 191 7.62 -6.85 1.41
C TYR A 191 7.82 -7.19 2.87
N VAL A 192 6.87 -7.88 3.47
CA VAL A 192 6.91 -8.29 4.89
C VAL A 192 6.65 -9.77 5.00
N GLU A 193 7.39 -10.44 5.84
CA GLU A 193 7.18 -11.85 6.19
C GLU A 193 7.00 -12.05 7.68
N GLY A 194 6.01 -12.86 8.03
CA GLY A 194 5.79 -13.35 9.37
C GLY A 194 5.90 -14.89 9.40
N VAL A 195 6.62 -15.43 10.36
CA VAL A 195 6.78 -16.88 10.56
C VAL A 195 6.04 -17.32 11.82
N LYS A 196 5.26 -18.40 11.72
CA LYS A 196 4.55 -19.01 12.85
C LYS A 196 5.45 -19.82 13.75
#